data_14e92dc9d9390a3202f57a286d644e69
#
_entry.id   14e92dc9d9390a3202f57a286d644e69
#
_cell.length_a   1.000
_cell.length_b   1.000
_cell.length_c   1.000
_cell.angle_alpha   90.00
_cell.angle_beta   90.00
_cell.angle_gamma   90.00
#
_symmetry.space_group_name_H-M   'P 1'
#
loop_
_entity.id
_entity.type
_entity.pdbx_description
1 polymer ?
#
loop_
_entity_poly.entity_id
_entity_poly.type
_entity_poly.pdbx_seq_one_letter_code
_entity_poly.pdbx_strand_id
1 'polypeptide(L)'
;PNFDGITLHVAELGSEILEHCKKLKVISRHGVGYDNLDTKYLKKNNITLLITATANAVSVAEHVMYMMLSLSKGITEYDNAVRSGNFKKNVNKIETYELLNKEILIAGFGRIGKNLIKRCLGFEMKVNVYDPFVDKKTIELMGGNKVENINTALKTADFLSIHMPLTSETKNLIDLKKLKTMKKNAVIINTARGGIINETDLDTALNNKIIFGAGLDVFEKEPINMDNPLIKNKRVLLSPHSSTFTQECTARMGIETVQNLIDFFENKIKKNMIIKL
;
A
#
# COMPACT_ATOMS: atom_id res chain seq x y z
N PRO A 1 -1.59 15.21 -31.62
CA PRO A 1 -2.00 16.16 -30.58
C PRO A 1 -0.94 17.23 -30.35
N ASN A 2 -1.37 18.46 -30.11
CA ASN A 2 -0.48 19.62 -30.08
C ASN A 2 -0.43 20.23 -28.67
N PHE A 3 0.09 19.42 -27.72
CA PHE A 3 0.23 19.80 -26.31
C PHE A 3 1.63 19.42 -25.79
N ASP A 4 2.12 20.17 -24.79
CA ASP A 4 3.44 20.03 -24.21
C ASP A 4 3.43 19.26 -22.90
N GLY A 5 2.29 19.10 -22.25
CA GLY A 5 2.13 18.37 -20.98
C GLY A 5 0.78 17.66 -20.88
N ILE A 6 0.76 16.56 -20.12
CA ILE A 6 -0.44 15.74 -19.86
C ILE A 6 -0.58 15.50 -18.36
N THR A 7 -1.80 15.57 -17.83
CA THR A 7 -2.16 14.95 -16.55
C THR A 7 -2.68 13.54 -16.82
N LEU A 8 -2.23 12.56 -16.04
CA LEU A 8 -2.63 11.16 -16.21
C LEU A 8 -3.13 10.58 -14.90
N HIS A 9 -4.28 9.90 -14.93
CA HIS A 9 -4.80 9.14 -13.79
C HIS A 9 -4.65 7.64 -14.03
N VAL A 10 -5.71 6.89 -14.25
CA VAL A 10 -5.67 5.42 -14.36
C VAL A 10 -5.53 4.90 -15.79
N ALA A 11 -5.68 5.75 -16.80
CA ALA A 11 -5.59 5.33 -18.18
C ALA A 11 -4.20 4.77 -18.50
N GLU A 12 -4.15 3.71 -19.30
CA GLU A 12 -2.91 3.23 -19.88
C GLU A 12 -2.41 4.20 -20.95
N LEU A 13 -1.12 4.46 -20.94
CA LEU A 13 -0.48 5.36 -21.90
C LEU A 13 0.81 4.71 -22.41
N GLY A 14 0.62 3.82 -23.36
CA GLY A 14 1.70 3.09 -24.02
C GLY A 14 2.39 3.89 -25.14
N SER A 15 3.46 3.33 -25.67
CA SER A 15 4.23 3.93 -26.77
C SER A 15 3.40 4.20 -28.02
N GLU A 16 2.41 3.37 -28.31
CA GLU A 16 1.49 3.52 -29.46
C GLU A 16 0.67 4.82 -29.43
N ILE A 17 0.37 5.34 -28.23
CA ILE A 17 -0.30 6.64 -28.08
C ILE A 17 0.73 7.78 -28.03
N LEU A 18 1.82 7.54 -27.26
CA LEU A 18 2.85 8.54 -27.02
C LEU A 18 3.58 8.96 -28.30
N GLU A 19 3.74 8.05 -29.27
CA GLU A 19 4.39 8.36 -30.57
C GLU A 19 3.67 9.44 -31.38
N HIS A 20 2.37 9.64 -31.13
CA HIS A 20 1.58 10.71 -31.75
C HIS A 20 1.68 12.05 -31.00
N CYS A 21 2.34 12.07 -29.84
CA CYS A 21 2.46 13.26 -28.97
C CYS A 21 3.81 13.98 -29.16
N LYS A 22 4.10 14.45 -30.38
CA LYS A 22 5.43 14.96 -30.80
C LYS A 22 5.98 16.14 -29.99
N LYS A 23 5.12 16.91 -29.30
CA LYS A 23 5.53 18.07 -28.48
C LYS A 23 5.54 17.79 -26.99
N LEU A 24 5.18 16.58 -26.58
CA LEU A 24 5.07 16.22 -25.17
C LEU A 24 6.43 16.28 -24.47
N LYS A 25 6.52 17.05 -23.40
CA LYS A 25 7.72 17.24 -22.58
C LYS A 25 7.58 16.61 -21.18
N VAL A 26 6.34 16.54 -20.69
CA VAL A 26 6.08 16.16 -19.30
C VAL A 26 4.74 15.46 -19.13
N ILE A 27 4.73 14.43 -18.29
CA ILE A 27 3.52 13.77 -17.81
C ILE A 27 3.45 13.94 -16.30
N SER A 28 2.34 14.50 -15.78
CA SER A 28 2.07 14.57 -14.34
C SER A 28 1.06 13.51 -13.95
N ARG A 29 1.53 12.52 -13.20
CA ARG A 29 0.73 11.38 -12.73
C ARG A 29 -0.09 11.78 -11.49
N HIS A 30 -1.40 11.62 -11.56
CA HIS A 30 -2.30 11.74 -10.41
C HIS A 30 -2.17 10.47 -9.54
N GLY A 31 -1.20 10.45 -8.67
CA GLY A 31 -0.78 9.31 -7.87
C GLY A 31 0.72 9.13 -7.83
N VAL A 32 1.18 8.07 -7.18
CA VAL A 32 2.61 7.74 -7.02
C VAL A 32 3.02 6.59 -7.94
N GLY A 33 2.10 5.66 -8.22
CA GLY A 33 2.35 4.54 -9.11
C GLY A 33 2.32 4.95 -10.58
N TYR A 34 3.16 4.35 -11.39
CA TYR A 34 3.28 4.63 -12.81
C TYR A 34 3.44 3.35 -13.65
N ASP A 35 2.90 2.26 -13.14
CA ASP A 35 2.96 0.93 -13.77
C ASP A 35 2.21 0.89 -15.12
N ASN A 36 1.30 1.84 -15.35
CA ASN A 36 0.52 2.04 -16.58
C ASN A 36 1.22 2.92 -17.63
N LEU A 37 2.53 3.17 -17.49
CA LEU A 37 3.32 4.01 -18.39
C LEU A 37 4.48 3.22 -19.00
N ASP A 38 4.74 3.41 -20.29
CA ASP A 38 5.98 2.94 -20.93
C ASP A 38 7.18 3.84 -20.56
N THR A 39 7.77 3.54 -19.40
CA THR A 39 8.91 4.32 -18.89
C THR A 39 10.15 4.25 -19.79
N LYS A 40 10.31 3.19 -20.58
CA LYS A 40 11.41 3.07 -21.55
C LYS A 40 11.24 4.07 -22.69
N TYR A 41 10.01 4.19 -23.18
CA TYR A 41 9.67 5.18 -24.20
C TYR A 41 9.87 6.60 -23.66
N LEU A 42 9.38 6.92 -22.45
CA LEU A 42 9.57 8.23 -21.82
C LEU A 42 11.05 8.60 -21.74
N LYS A 43 11.88 7.68 -21.24
CA LYS A 43 13.34 7.88 -21.14
C LYS A 43 13.97 8.17 -22.51
N LYS A 44 13.66 7.33 -23.52
CA LYS A 44 14.21 7.46 -24.89
C LYS A 44 13.88 8.81 -25.52
N ASN A 45 12.70 9.36 -25.21
CA ASN A 45 12.20 10.60 -25.82
C ASN A 45 12.36 11.83 -24.91
N ASN A 46 13.10 11.71 -23.79
CA ASN A 46 13.31 12.78 -22.82
C ASN A 46 12.02 13.40 -22.27
N ILE A 47 10.98 12.58 -22.10
CA ILE A 47 9.72 13.01 -21.49
C ILE A 47 9.83 12.85 -19.97
N THR A 48 9.67 13.94 -19.24
CA THR A 48 9.75 13.95 -17.77
C THR A 48 8.48 13.34 -17.16
N LEU A 49 8.66 12.44 -16.19
CA LEU A 49 7.56 11.88 -15.41
C LEU A 49 7.52 12.51 -14.01
N LEU A 50 6.38 13.13 -13.69
CA LEU A 50 6.10 13.70 -12.38
C LEU A 50 5.02 12.87 -11.66
N ILE A 51 5.09 12.83 -10.32
CA ILE A 51 4.14 12.12 -9.46
C ILE A 51 3.62 13.04 -8.36
N THR A 52 2.41 12.76 -7.84
CA THR A 52 1.89 13.44 -6.64
C THR A 52 2.49 12.78 -5.41
N ALA A 53 3.73 13.16 -5.14
CA ALA A 53 4.58 12.43 -4.20
C ALA A 53 4.13 12.55 -2.74
N THR A 54 3.44 13.64 -2.35
CA THR A 54 3.17 13.95 -0.94
C THR A 54 1.70 13.83 -0.55
N ALA A 55 0.80 13.88 -1.51
CA ALA A 55 -0.63 14.08 -1.29
C ALA A 55 -1.34 12.89 -0.60
N ASN A 56 -0.90 11.65 -0.85
CA ASN A 56 -1.65 10.45 -0.49
C ASN A 56 -1.20 9.76 0.81
N ALA A 57 -0.04 10.12 1.35
CA ALA A 57 0.60 9.34 2.42
C ALA A 57 -0.23 9.25 3.72
N VAL A 58 -0.98 10.29 4.04
CA VAL A 58 -1.88 10.32 5.22
C VAL A 58 -3.04 9.35 5.01
N SER A 59 -3.74 9.48 3.89
CA SER A 59 -4.92 8.64 3.58
C SER A 59 -4.59 7.15 3.56
N VAL A 60 -3.47 6.77 2.90
CA VAL A 60 -3.03 5.37 2.86
C VAL A 60 -2.66 4.86 4.26
N ALA A 61 -1.95 5.65 5.07
CA ALA A 61 -1.60 5.25 6.44
C ALA A 61 -2.86 5.06 7.32
N GLU A 62 -3.89 5.90 7.14
CA GLU A 62 -5.16 5.76 7.83
C GLU A 62 -5.95 4.54 7.34
N HIS A 63 -5.90 4.24 6.06
CA HIS A 63 -6.50 3.04 5.50
C HIS A 63 -5.87 1.74 6.07
N VAL A 64 -4.54 1.74 6.26
CA VAL A 64 -3.86 0.64 6.97
C VAL A 64 -4.38 0.49 8.39
N MET A 65 -4.49 1.57 9.16
CA MET A 65 -5.04 1.53 10.52
C MET A 65 -6.50 1.04 10.53
N TYR A 66 -7.31 1.49 9.57
CA TYR A 66 -8.67 0.99 9.38
C TYR A 66 -8.70 -0.53 9.19
N MET A 67 -7.86 -1.07 8.27
CA MET A 67 -7.80 -2.51 8.04
C MET A 67 -7.32 -3.28 9.26
N MET A 68 -6.27 -2.79 9.95
CA MET A 68 -5.77 -3.39 11.17
C MET A 68 -6.83 -3.47 12.26
N LEU A 69 -7.53 -2.37 12.52
CA LEU A 69 -8.59 -2.29 13.52
C LEU A 69 -9.79 -3.15 13.14
N SER A 70 -10.21 -3.12 11.88
CA SER A 70 -11.35 -3.91 11.38
C SER A 70 -11.12 -5.41 11.60
N LEU A 71 -9.95 -5.91 11.22
CA LEU A 71 -9.59 -7.32 11.38
C LEU A 71 -9.41 -7.69 12.86
N SER A 72 -8.72 -6.84 13.63
CA SER A 72 -8.46 -7.12 15.05
C SER A 72 -9.72 -7.10 15.90
N LYS A 73 -10.73 -6.32 15.54
CA LYS A 73 -11.98 -6.18 16.30
C LYS A 73 -13.14 -6.99 15.72
N GLY A 74 -12.97 -7.65 14.57
CA GLY A 74 -14.04 -8.42 13.90
C GLY A 74 -15.25 -7.55 13.53
N ILE A 75 -14.99 -6.32 13.07
CA ILE A 75 -16.06 -5.31 12.88
C ILE A 75 -17.12 -5.79 11.90
N THR A 76 -16.69 -6.38 10.77
CA THR A 76 -17.61 -6.84 9.72
C THR A 76 -18.58 -7.92 10.25
N GLU A 77 -18.09 -8.85 11.03
CA GLU A 77 -18.87 -9.94 11.60
C GLU A 77 -19.84 -9.43 12.68
N TYR A 78 -19.38 -8.54 13.53
CA TYR A 78 -20.22 -7.97 14.59
C TYR A 78 -21.30 -7.05 14.04
N ASP A 79 -20.98 -6.20 13.04
CA ASP A 79 -21.99 -5.37 12.37
C ASP A 79 -23.06 -6.22 11.70
N ASN A 80 -22.64 -7.23 10.92
CA ASN A 80 -23.57 -8.16 10.27
C ASN A 80 -24.44 -8.93 11.27
N ALA A 81 -23.88 -9.32 12.40
CA ALA A 81 -24.63 -10.01 13.44
C ALA A 81 -25.75 -9.12 14.01
N VAL A 82 -25.46 -7.86 14.30
CA VAL A 82 -26.48 -6.91 14.80
C VAL A 82 -27.55 -6.67 13.74
N ARG A 83 -27.17 -6.41 12.48
CA ARG A 83 -28.12 -6.17 11.38
C ARG A 83 -29.02 -7.37 11.09
N SER A 84 -28.55 -8.59 11.32
CA SER A 84 -29.32 -9.82 11.18
C SER A 84 -30.15 -10.17 12.42
N GLY A 85 -30.27 -9.29 13.40
CA GLY A 85 -31.03 -9.50 14.64
C GLY A 85 -30.36 -10.44 15.65
N ASN A 86 -29.12 -10.82 15.43
CA ASN A 86 -28.39 -11.71 16.32
C ASN A 86 -27.55 -10.93 17.34
N PHE A 87 -28.18 -10.38 18.36
CA PHE A 87 -27.56 -9.56 19.42
C PHE A 87 -27.25 -10.38 20.69
N LYS A 88 -26.59 -11.54 20.54
CA LYS A 88 -26.26 -12.40 21.70
C LYS A 88 -24.79 -12.30 22.04
N LYS A 89 -24.44 -12.41 23.34
CA LYS A 89 -23.06 -12.34 23.86
C LYS A 89 -22.09 -13.35 23.22
N ASN A 90 -22.58 -14.44 22.66
CA ASN A 90 -21.78 -15.52 22.05
C ASN A 90 -21.98 -15.57 20.53
N VAL A 91 -22.32 -14.46 19.89
CA VAL A 91 -22.64 -14.38 18.46
C VAL A 91 -21.48 -14.90 17.62
N ASN A 92 -20.26 -14.59 18.02
CA ASN A 92 -19.08 -15.01 17.29
C ASN A 92 -18.01 -15.47 18.26
N LYS A 93 -17.56 -16.71 18.07
CA LYS A 93 -16.35 -17.23 18.70
C LYS A 93 -15.10 -16.72 17.95
N ILE A 94 -15.17 -15.49 17.42
CA ILE A 94 -14.04 -14.86 16.72
C ILE A 94 -13.10 -14.32 17.78
N GLU A 95 -11.84 -14.72 17.70
CA GLU A 95 -10.81 -14.13 18.50
C GLU A 95 -10.59 -12.68 18.05
N THR A 96 -10.66 -11.76 18.99
CA THR A 96 -10.38 -10.34 18.77
C THR A 96 -9.20 -9.91 19.62
N TYR A 97 -8.49 -8.87 19.16
CA TYR A 97 -7.24 -8.44 19.77
C TYR A 97 -7.23 -6.92 19.99
N GLU A 98 -6.42 -6.49 20.95
CA GLU A 98 -6.01 -5.09 21.12
C GLU A 98 -4.73 -4.83 20.34
N LEU A 99 -4.47 -3.56 19.98
CA LEU A 99 -3.21 -3.15 19.36
C LEU A 99 -2.13 -2.81 20.39
N LEU A 100 -2.51 -2.53 21.62
CA LEU A 100 -1.61 -2.23 22.74
C LEU A 100 -0.50 -3.27 22.85
N ASN A 101 0.76 -2.82 22.88
CA ASN A 101 1.97 -3.63 22.98
C ASN A 101 2.19 -4.65 21.85
N LYS A 102 1.35 -4.68 20.80
CA LYS A 102 1.57 -5.52 19.62
C LYS A 102 2.73 -5.01 18.79
N GLU A 103 3.42 -5.94 18.14
CA GLU A 103 4.53 -5.61 17.24
C GLU A 103 4.03 -5.48 15.80
N ILE A 104 4.30 -4.32 15.19
CA ILE A 104 4.11 -4.13 13.74
C ILE A 104 5.45 -4.08 13.03
N LEU A 105 5.57 -4.83 11.94
CA LEU A 105 6.65 -4.69 10.97
C LEU A 105 6.16 -3.82 9.80
N ILE A 106 6.75 -2.65 9.66
CA ILE A 106 6.55 -1.75 8.51
C ILE A 106 7.64 -2.09 7.49
N ALA A 107 7.25 -2.71 6.37
CA ALA A 107 8.15 -3.07 5.28
C ALA A 107 8.12 -1.98 4.19
N GLY A 108 9.14 -1.12 4.18
CA GLY A 108 9.24 0.12 3.42
C GLY A 108 8.94 1.36 4.27
N PHE A 109 9.94 2.27 4.38
CA PHE A 109 9.86 3.45 5.25
C PHE A 109 9.90 4.76 4.46
N GLY A 110 9.16 4.78 3.35
CA GLY A 110 8.90 5.97 2.57
C GLY A 110 7.89 6.91 3.27
N ARG A 111 7.21 7.73 2.50
CA ARG A 111 6.25 8.73 3.03
C ARG A 111 5.09 8.08 3.79
N ILE A 112 4.56 6.96 3.28
CA ILE A 112 3.46 6.22 3.92
C ILE A 112 3.93 5.59 5.23
N GLY A 113 5.04 4.84 5.22
CA GLY A 113 5.61 4.25 6.44
C GLY A 113 5.89 5.27 7.54
N LYS A 114 6.41 6.46 7.17
CA LYS A 114 6.63 7.59 8.09
C LYS A 114 5.34 8.22 8.64
N ASN A 115 4.22 8.10 7.94
CA ASN A 115 2.92 8.51 8.44
C ASN A 115 2.26 7.41 9.28
N LEU A 116 2.47 6.14 8.92
CA LEU A 116 1.93 5.01 9.65
C LEU A 116 2.56 4.87 11.04
N ILE A 117 3.89 5.00 11.17
CA ILE A 117 4.57 4.87 12.46
C ILE A 117 3.98 5.77 13.54
N LYS A 118 3.65 7.03 13.21
CA LYS A 118 3.04 7.98 14.15
C LYS A 118 1.71 7.47 14.69
N ARG A 119 0.92 6.81 13.85
CA ARG A 119 -0.39 6.26 14.21
C ARG A 119 -0.23 5.01 15.06
N CYS A 120 0.68 4.12 14.69
CA CYS A 120 0.99 2.92 15.48
C CYS A 120 1.50 3.26 16.87
N LEU A 121 2.37 4.24 17.00
CA LEU A 121 2.86 4.72 18.31
C LEU A 121 1.72 5.35 19.15
N GLY A 122 0.77 6.03 18.51
CA GLY A 122 -0.44 6.54 19.17
C GLY A 122 -1.36 5.43 19.71
N PHE A 123 -1.27 4.22 19.16
CA PHE A 123 -1.91 3.00 19.67
C PHE A 123 -1.00 2.18 20.60
N GLU A 124 0.10 2.75 21.05
CA GLU A 124 1.08 2.14 21.97
C GLU A 124 1.65 0.79 21.44
N MET A 125 1.79 0.70 20.10
CA MET A 125 2.40 -0.45 19.45
C MET A 125 3.92 -0.35 19.45
N LYS A 126 4.59 -1.50 19.41
CA LYS A 126 6.03 -1.60 19.13
C LYS A 126 6.24 -1.62 17.63
N VAL A 127 7.04 -0.69 17.10
CA VAL A 127 7.21 -0.52 15.66
C VAL A 127 8.60 -0.94 15.22
N ASN A 128 8.67 -2.01 14.44
CA ASN A 128 9.85 -2.46 13.72
C ASN A 128 9.77 -2.01 12.28
N VAL A 129 10.88 -1.56 11.70
CA VAL A 129 10.94 -1.04 10.33
C VAL A 129 12.01 -1.79 9.54
N TYR A 130 11.61 -2.36 8.41
CA TYR A 130 12.51 -2.90 7.41
C TYR A 130 12.54 -1.99 6.19
N ASP A 131 13.67 -1.33 5.97
CA ASP A 131 13.96 -0.57 4.76
C ASP A 131 15.48 -0.54 4.54
N PRO A 132 16.00 -1.13 3.45
CA PRO A 132 17.43 -1.18 3.19
C PRO A 132 18.06 0.18 2.84
N PHE A 133 17.23 1.18 2.48
CA PHE A 133 17.70 2.48 1.99
C PHE A 133 17.60 3.60 3.03
N VAL A 134 16.94 3.35 4.17
CA VAL A 134 16.75 4.34 5.23
C VAL A 134 17.68 4.01 6.40
N ASP A 135 18.46 4.99 6.85
CA ASP A 135 19.40 4.83 7.96
C ASP A 135 18.68 4.61 9.31
N LYS A 136 19.38 3.94 10.22
CA LYS A 136 18.87 3.58 11.55
C LYS A 136 18.46 4.82 12.34
N LYS A 137 19.28 5.88 12.32
CA LYS A 137 19.03 7.11 13.07
C LYS A 137 17.71 7.78 12.67
N THR A 138 17.39 7.80 11.36
CA THR A 138 16.12 8.33 10.85
C THR A 138 14.92 7.57 11.40
N ILE A 139 15.01 6.24 11.48
CA ILE A 139 13.92 5.39 12.00
C ILE A 139 13.77 5.59 13.51
N GLU A 140 14.87 5.58 14.25
CA GLU A 140 14.88 5.72 15.71
C GLU A 140 14.36 7.10 16.16
N LEU A 141 14.72 8.17 15.45
CA LEU A 141 14.20 9.52 15.72
C LEU A 141 12.68 9.61 15.54
N MET A 142 12.07 8.70 14.79
CA MET A 142 10.61 8.61 14.63
C MET A 142 9.95 7.63 15.61
N GLY A 143 10.72 7.04 16.53
CA GLY A 143 10.22 6.10 17.54
C GLY A 143 10.14 4.64 17.08
N GLY A 144 10.72 4.30 15.92
CA GLY A 144 10.79 2.93 15.42
C GLY A 144 12.12 2.24 15.76
N ASN A 145 12.15 0.94 15.54
CA ASN A 145 13.35 0.12 15.64
C ASN A 145 13.71 -0.43 14.25
N LYS A 146 14.91 -0.11 13.74
CA LYS A 146 15.36 -0.65 12.46
C LYS A 146 15.69 -2.14 12.58
N VAL A 147 15.17 -2.93 11.65
CA VAL A 147 15.50 -4.35 11.49
C VAL A 147 16.23 -4.57 10.16
N GLU A 148 17.32 -5.32 10.21
CA GLU A 148 18.17 -5.54 9.02
C GLU A 148 17.71 -6.76 8.20
N ASN A 149 16.95 -7.67 8.78
CA ASN A 149 16.51 -8.88 8.12
C ASN A 149 14.99 -9.07 8.30
N ILE A 150 14.28 -8.99 7.18
CA ILE A 150 12.83 -9.14 7.15
C ILE A 150 12.39 -10.51 7.68
N ASN A 151 13.14 -11.60 7.39
CA ASN A 151 12.76 -12.96 7.78
C ASN A 151 12.80 -13.17 9.30
N THR A 152 13.71 -12.49 10.00
CA THR A 152 13.74 -12.54 11.47
C THR A 152 12.63 -11.70 12.08
N ALA A 153 12.36 -10.54 11.52
CA ALA A 153 11.32 -9.63 12.00
C ALA A 153 9.90 -10.21 11.81
N LEU A 154 9.66 -10.98 10.74
CA LEU A 154 8.38 -11.65 10.52
C LEU A 154 8.00 -12.62 11.64
N LYS A 155 8.98 -13.25 12.31
CA LYS A 155 8.71 -14.22 13.37
C LYS A 155 8.08 -13.61 14.63
N THR A 156 8.34 -12.33 14.88
CA THR A 156 7.83 -11.63 16.08
C THR A 156 6.68 -10.70 15.79
N ALA A 157 6.42 -10.40 14.50
CA ALA A 157 5.39 -9.47 14.09
C ALA A 157 3.97 -10.02 14.36
N ASP A 158 3.14 -9.20 15.01
CA ASP A 158 1.69 -9.40 15.09
C ASP A 158 1.02 -8.79 13.86
N PHE A 159 1.62 -7.75 13.28
CA PHE A 159 1.18 -7.12 12.05
C PHE A 159 2.34 -6.93 11.08
N LEU A 160 2.09 -7.19 9.79
CA LEU A 160 2.96 -6.80 8.68
C LEU A 160 2.22 -5.79 7.83
N SER A 161 2.82 -4.61 7.59
CA SER A 161 2.30 -3.64 6.64
C SER A 161 3.32 -3.36 5.54
N ILE A 162 2.88 -3.50 4.28
CA ILE A 162 3.75 -3.43 3.09
C ILE A 162 3.64 -2.05 2.44
N HIS A 163 4.79 -1.37 2.25
CA HIS A 163 4.91 -0.04 1.66
C HIS A 163 6.10 0.09 0.71
N MET A 164 6.50 -1.01 0.09
CA MET A 164 7.56 -1.05 -0.90
C MET A 164 7.00 -1.17 -2.33
N PRO A 165 7.73 -0.75 -3.37
CA PRO A 165 7.32 -0.96 -4.75
C PRO A 165 7.38 -2.44 -5.15
N LEU A 166 6.64 -2.81 -6.19
CA LEU A 166 6.81 -4.10 -6.85
C LEU A 166 8.02 -4.02 -7.79
N THR A 167 9.01 -4.86 -7.54
CA THR A 167 10.21 -5.04 -8.35
C THR A 167 10.49 -6.53 -8.53
N SER A 168 11.54 -6.89 -9.27
CA SER A 168 12.02 -8.28 -9.35
C SER A 168 12.36 -8.88 -7.98
N GLU A 169 12.89 -8.06 -7.06
CA GLU A 169 13.31 -8.46 -5.72
C GLU A 169 12.14 -8.56 -4.73
N THR A 170 11.07 -7.79 -4.95
CA THR A 170 9.91 -7.76 -4.05
C THR A 170 8.74 -8.58 -4.57
N LYS A 171 8.77 -9.06 -5.82
CA LYS A 171 7.76 -9.97 -6.35
C LYS A 171 7.74 -11.27 -5.57
N ASN A 172 6.56 -11.66 -5.10
CA ASN A 172 6.35 -12.83 -4.24
C ASN A 172 7.29 -12.86 -3.02
N LEU A 173 7.69 -11.67 -2.53
CA LEU A 173 8.53 -11.55 -1.35
C LEU A 173 7.91 -12.25 -0.15
N ILE A 174 6.59 -12.19 -0.02
CA ILE A 174 5.84 -12.88 1.04
C ILE A 174 5.18 -14.13 0.41
N ASP A 175 5.84 -15.24 0.60
CA ASP A 175 5.46 -16.57 0.16
C ASP A 175 4.97 -17.44 1.32
N LEU A 176 4.49 -18.65 1.04
CA LEU A 176 4.00 -19.59 2.05
C LEU A 176 5.08 -19.94 3.09
N LYS A 177 6.35 -20.02 2.68
CA LYS A 177 7.47 -20.30 3.58
C LYS A 177 7.61 -19.21 4.63
N LYS A 178 7.52 -17.94 4.24
CA LYS A 178 7.57 -16.81 5.17
C LYS A 178 6.31 -16.70 6.01
N LEU A 179 5.13 -16.91 5.40
CA LEU A 179 3.86 -16.95 6.12
C LEU A 179 3.88 -17.97 7.27
N LYS A 180 4.44 -19.16 7.05
CA LYS A 180 4.61 -20.19 8.08
C LYS A 180 5.54 -19.79 9.24
N THR A 181 6.37 -18.76 9.06
CA THR A 181 7.24 -18.29 10.16
C THR A 181 6.57 -17.23 11.03
N MET A 182 5.48 -16.65 10.59
CA MET A 182 4.76 -15.63 11.33
C MET A 182 3.97 -16.21 12.51
N LYS A 183 3.55 -15.34 13.42
CA LYS A 183 2.66 -15.73 14.52
C LYS A 183 1.31 -16.18 13.97
N LYS A 184 0.66 -17.16 14.63
CA LYS A 184 -0.66 -17.65 14.24
C LYS A 184 -1.77 -16.58 14.28
N ASN A 185 -1.59 -15.58 15.14
CA ASN A 185 -2.48 -14.41 15.23
C ASN A 185 -2.05 -13.24 14.34
N ALA A 186 -1.05 -13.42 13.48
CA ALA A 186 -0.53 -12.36 12.63
C ALA A 186 -1.56 -11.91 11.57
N VAL A 187 -1.56 -10.61 11.31
CA VAL A 187 -2.35 -9.95 10.27
C VAL A 187 -1.43 -9.28 9.27
N ILE A 188 -1.71 -9.46 7.98
CA ILE A 188 -0.94 -8.83 6.90
C ILE A 188 -1.79 -7.75 6.22
N ILE A 189 -1.21 -6.57 6.00
CA ILE A 189 -1.85 -5.48 5.27
C ILE A 189 -1.02 -5.12 4.05
N ASN A 190 -1.64 -5.12 2.88
CA ASN A 190 -1.02 -4.67 1.64
C ASN A 190 -1.86 -3.57 0.98
N THR A 191 -1.34 -2.36 1.04
CA THR A 191 -1.86 -1.16 0.34
C THR A 191 -0.83 -0.60 -0.64
N ALA A 192 0.19 -1.40 -1.00
CA ALA A 192 1.29 -0.97 -1.86
C ALA A 192 1.09 -1.43 -3.31
N ARG A 193 1.33 -2.72 -3.59
CA ARG A 193 1.13 -3.34 -4.91
C ARG A 193 0.77 -4.81 -4.76
N GLY A 194 -0.14 -5.29 -5.61
CA GLY A 194 -0.33 -6.72 -5.81
C GLY A 194 0.95 -7.40 -6.29
N GLY A 195 1.06 -8.71 -6.08
CA GLY A 195 2.23 -9.49 -6.46
C GLY A 195 3.44 -9.39 -5.52
N ILE A 196 3.41 -8.53 -4.47
CA ILE A 196 4.42 -8.57 -3.39
C ILE A 196 4.13 -9.74 -2.45
N ILE A 197 2.86 -9.98 -2.17
CA ILE A 197 2.40 -11.22 -1.53
C ILE A 197 1.98 -12.18 -2.65
N ASN A 198 2.38 -13.44 -2.58
CA ASN A 198 1.83 -14.47 -3.43
C ASN A 198 0.39 -14.78 -2.97
N GLU A 199 -0.61 -14.47 -3.80
CA GLU A 199 -2.03 -14.56 -3.44
C GLU A 199 -2.48 -16.00 -3.20
N THR A 200 -1.96 -16.98 -3.96
CA THR A 200 -2.26 -18.40 -3.77
C THR A 200 -1.71 -18.91 -2.44
N ASP A 201 -0.49 -18.52 -2.10
CA ASP A 201 0.15 -18.86 -0.84
C ASP A 201 -0.56 -18.22 0.34
N LEU A 202 -1.03 -16.98 0.16
CA LEU A 202 -1.81 -16.27 1.18
C LEU A 202 -3.15 -16.98 1.46
N ASP A 203 -3.89 -17.35 0.42
CA ASP A 203 -5.14 -18.10 0.57
C ASP A 203 -4.90 -19.44 1.27
N THR A 204 -3.86 -20.16 0.89
CA THR A 204 -3.43 -21.40 1.54
C THR A 204 -3.14 -21.17 3.03
N ALA A 205 -2.43 -20.11 3.37
CA ALA A 205 -2.07 -19.79 4.76
C ALA A 205 -3.31 -19.44 5.60
N LEU A 206 -4.24 -18.70 5.04
CA LEU A 206 -5.49 -18.31 5.71
C LEU A 206 -6.42 -19.51 5.94
N ASN A 207 -6.63 -20.35 4.92
CA ASN A 207 -7.48 -21.54 5.01
C ASN A 207 -6.93 -22.55 6.03
N ASN A 208 -5.62 -22.70 6.11
CA ASN A 208 -4.95 -23.58 7.09
C ASN A 208 -4.72 -22.90 8.45
N LYS A 209 -5.23 -21.68 8.67
CA LYS A 209 -5.07 -20.93 9.94
C LYS A 209 -3.61 -20.76 10.38
N ILE A 210 -2.71 -20.62 9.42
CA ILE A 210 -1.28 -20.34 9.65
C ILE A 210 -1.12 -18.91 10.15
N ILE A 211 -1.90 -17.97 9.59
CA ILE A 211 -2.02 -16.60 10.05
C ILE A 211 -3.50 -16.27 10.32
N PHE A 212 -3.76 -15.17 11.02
CA PHE A 212 -5.10 -14.78 11.44
C PHE A 212 -5.93 -14.18 10.31
N GLY A 213 -5.37 -13.24 9.55
CA GLY A 213 -6.12 -12.52 8.53
C GLY A 213 -5.25 -11.66 7.63
N ALA A 214 -5.87 -11.10 6.59
CA ALA A 214 -5.21 -10.18 5.68
C ALA A 214 -6.13 -8.99 5.30
N GLY A 215 -5.56 -7.81 5.13
CA GLY A 215 -6.21 -6.63 4.53
C GLY A 215 -5.54 -6.29 3.21
N LEU A 216 -6.30 -6.29 2.12
CA LEU A 216 -5.78 -6.09 0.77
C LEU A 216 -6.53 -4.96 0.08
N ASP A 217 -5.80 -3.91 -0.30
CA ASP A 217 -6.30 -2.82 -1.15
C ASP A 217 -5.82 -2.97 -2.61
N VAL A 218 -4.88 -3.90 -2.85
CA VAL A 218 -4.23 -4.13 -4.15
C VAL A 218 -4.12 -5.62 -4.45
N PHE A 219 -4.13 -5.98 -5.74
CA PHE A 219 -4.17 -7.37 -6.22
C PHE A 219 -3.19 -7.61 -7.36
N GLU A 220 -2.77 -8.88 -7.55
CA GLU A 220 -1.87 -9.26 -8.66
C GLU A 220 -2.45 -8.87 -10.02
N LYS A 221 -3.78 -8.97 -10.14
CA LYS A 221 -4.53 -8.49 -11.31
C LYS A 221 -5.63 -7.56 -10.86
N GLU A 222 -5.64 -6.35 -11.38
CA GLU A 222 -6.66 -5.34 -11.13
C GLU A 222 -7.40 -4.98 -12.45
N PRO A 223 -8.75 -5.04 -12.48
CA PRO A 223 -9.66 -5.50 -11.41
C PRO A 223 -9.44 -6.96 -11.04
N ILE A 224 -9.67 -7.30 -9.76
CA ILE A 224 -9.55 -8.67 -9.26
C ILE A 224 -10.50 -9.60 -10.01
N ASN A 225 -10.02 -10.79 -10.40
CA ASN A 225 -10.88 -11.80 -11.00
C ASN A 225 -11.86 -12.36 -9.95
N MET A 226 -13.14 -12.48 -10.29
CA MET A 226 -14.17 -13.02 -9.41
C MET A 226 -13.95 -14.49 -8.99
N ASP A 227 -13.09 -15.22 -9.72
CA ASP A 227 -12.67 -16.57 -9.38
C ASP A 227 -11.50 -16.59 -8.37
N ASN A 228 -10.93 -15.45 -8.02
CA ASN A 228 -9.86 -15.39 -7.03
C ASN A 228 -10.37 -15.86 -5.66
N PRO A 229 -9.74 -16.89 -5.06
CA PRO A 229 -10.23 -17.50 -3.82
C PRO A 229 -10.26 -16.52 -2.64
N LEU A 230 -9.42 -15.49 -2.63
CA LEU A 230 -9.39 -14.47 -1.60
C LEU A 230 -10.71 -13.70 -1.46
N ILE A 231 -11.51 -13.59 -2.55
CA ILE A 231 -12.83 -12.92 -2.51
C ILE A 231 -13.80 -13.63 -1.57
N LYS A 232 -13.73 -14.96 -1.51
CA LYS A 232 -14.63 -15.78 -0.67
C LYS A 232 -14.06 -16.04 0.72
N ASN A 233 -12.80 -15.67 0.96
CA ASN A 233 -12.12 -15.94 2.21
C ASN A 233 -12.55 -14.92 3.28
N LYS A 234 -13.30 -15.36 4.28
CA LYS A 234 -13.84 -14.52 5.37
C LYS A 234 -12.77 -13.90 6.28
N ARG A 235 -11.50 -14.33 6.15
CA ARG A 235 -10.37 -13.79 6.91
C ARG A 235 -9.67 -12.66 6.14
N VAL A 236 -10.20 -12.28 4.98
CA VAL A 236 -9.65 -11.20 4.15
C VAL A 236 -10.60 -10.02 4.14
N LEU A 237 -10.08 -8.85 4.49
CA LEU A 237 -10.74 -7.57 4.28
C LEU A 237 -10.24 -6.99 2.95
N LEU A 238 -11.16 -6.70 2.04
CA LEU A 238 -10.87 -6.25 0.69
C LEU A 238 -11.28 -4.80 0.49
N SER A 239 -10.49 -4.04 -0.28
CA SER A 239 -10.88 -2.74 -0.82
C SER A 239 -10.35 -2.57 -2.26
N PRO A 240 -11.05 -1.80 -3.13
CA PRO A 240 -10.80 -1.78 -4.57
C PRO A 240 -9.76 -0.72 -4.95
N HIS A 241 -8.51 -0.82 -4.42
CA HIS A 241 -7.43 0.15 -4.62
C HIS A 241 -7.88 1.59 -4.28
N SER A 242 -8.55 1.72 -3.12
CA SER A 242 -9.28 2.93 -2.71
C SER A 242 -8.67 3.65 -1.51
N SER A 243 -7.49 3.23 -1.07
CA SER A 243 -6.80 3.84 0.09
C SER A 243 -6.56 5.36 -0.04
N THR A 244 -6.71 5.90 -1.24
CA THR A 244 -6.57 7.34 -1.54
C THR A 244 -7.91 8.06 -1.75
N PHE A 245 -9.06 7.39 -1.67
CA PHE A 245 -10.37 7.93 -2.05
C PHE A 245 -11.05 8.77 -0.95
N THR A 246 -10.27 9.47 -0.14
CA THR A 246 -10.82 10.49 0.75
C THR A 246 -10.96 11.82 0.00
N GLN A 247 -11.94 12.63 0.40
CA GLN A 247 -12.17 13.96 -0.21
C GLN A 247 -10.91 14.81 -0.18
N GLU A 248 -10.24 14.86 0.97
CA GLU A 248 -9.03 15.65 1.18
C GLU A 248 -7.84 15.13 0.37
N CYS A 249 -7.68 13.82 0.28
CA CYS A 249 -6.61 13.22 -0.51
C CYS A 249 -6.81 13.46 -2.00
N THR A 250 -8.04 13.24 -2.50
CA THR A 250 -8.40 13.48 -3.91
C THR A 250 -8.18 14.94 -4.29
N ALA A 251 -8.61 15.87 -3.44
CA ALA A 251 -8.39 17.31 -3.66
C ALA A 251 -6.88 17.66 -3.70
N ARG A 252 -6.10 17.17 -2.71
CA ARG A 252 -4.64 17.40 -2.68
C ARG A 252 -3.95 16.82 -3.90
N MET A 253 -4.31 15.60 -4.30
CA MET A 253 -3.72 14.94 -5.48
C MET A 253 -4.06 15.71 -6.75
N GLY A 254 -5.31 16.17 -6.92
CA GLY A 254 -5.73 16.97 -8.06
C GLY A 254 -4.94 18.27 -8.18
N ILE A 255 -4.85 19.02 -7.09
CA ILE A 255 -4.09 20.28 -7.03
C ILE A 255 -2.60 20.02 -7.33
N GLU A 256 -1.99 19.04 -6.66
CA GLU A 256 -0.56 18.72 -6.84
C GLU A 256 -0.27 18.26 -8.29
N THR A 257 -1.19 17.53 -8.92
CA THR A 257 -1.03 17.08 -10.31
C THR A 257 -0.94 18.26 -11.28
N VAL A 258 -1.83 19.25 -11.15
CA VAL A 258 -1.83 20.44 -12.00
C VAL A 258 -0.66 21.35 -11.65
N GLN A 259 -0.40 21.58 -10.37
CA GLN A 259 0.69 22.41 -9.92
C GLN A 259 2.06 21.90 -10.40
N ASN A 260 2.26 20.56 -10.42
CA ASN A 260 3.47 19.95 -10.95
C ASN A 260 3.72 20.32 -12.42
N LEU A 261 2.68 20.40 -13.26
CA LEU A 261 2.84 20.85 -14.66
C LEU A 261 3.23 22.32 -14.72
N ILE A 262 2.57 23.18 -13.96
CA ILE A 262 2.89 24.62 -13.89
C ILE A 262 4.33 24.80 -13.43
N ASP A 263 4.70 24.18 -12.32
CA ASP A 263 6.05 24.26 -11.74
C ASP A 263 7.13 23.73 -12.70
N PHE A 264 6.80 22.68 -13.48
CA PHE A 264 7.72 22.17 -14.51
C PHE A 264 8.01 23.21 -15.60
N PHE A 265 6.98 23.82 -16.16
CA PHE A 265 7.16 24.84 -17.21
C PHE A 265 7.75 26.16 -16.69
N GLU A 266 7.57 26.44 -15.40
CA GLU A 266 8.19 27.58 -14.72
C GLU A 266 9.60 27.29 -14.17
N ASN A 267 10.14 26.06 -14.38
CA ASN A 267 11.42 25.61 -13.83
C ASN A 267 11.50 25.65 -12.28
N LYS A 268 10.36 25.45 -11.61
CA LYS A 268 10.23 25.45 -10.14
C LYS A 268 9.97 24.06 -9.54
N ILE A 269 9.90 23.02 -10.38
CA ILE A 269 9.54 21.67 -9.95
C ILE A 269 10.51 21.11 -8.90
N LYS A 270 9.97 20.57 -7.83
CA LYS A 270 10.77 19.96 -6.75
C LYS A 270 11.32 18.59 -7.19
N LYS A 271 12.58 18.32 -6.88
CA LYS A 271 13.26 17.07 -7.27
C LYS A 271 12.55 15.79 -6.82
N ASN A 272 11.86 15.83 -5.68
CA ASN A 272 11.12 14.68 -5.14
C ASN A 272 9.81 14.37 -5.87
N MET A 273 9.37 15.23 -6.79
CA MET A 273 8.23 14.99 -7.68
C MET A 273 8.64 14.32 -8.99
N ILE A 274 9.92 14.32 -9.33
CA ILE A 274 10.46 13.80 -10.58
C ILE A 274 10.89 12.34 -10.39
N ILE A 275 10.40 11.47 -11.26
CA ILE A 275 10.88 10.09 -11.35
C ILE A 275 12.15 10.06 -12.22
N LYS A 276 13.21 9.48 -11.69
CA LYS A 276 14.43 9.19 -12.45
C LYS A 276 14.21 7.93 -13.27
N LEU A 277 14.00 8.10 -14.57
CA LEU A 277 13.80 7.01 -15.53
C LEU A 277 15.12 6.37 -15.99
#